data_f5d7f1a0264e02bbdd41933b274ea051
#
_entry.id   f5d7f1a0264e02bbdd41933b274ea051
#
_cell.length_a   1.000
_cell.length_b   1.000
_cell.length_c   1.000
_cell.angle_alpha   90.00
_cell.angle_beta   90.00
_cell.angle_gamma   90.00
#
_symmetry.space_group_name_H-M   'P 1'
#
loop_
_entity.id
_entity.type
_entity.pdbx_description
1 polymer ?
#
loop_
_entity_poly.entity_id
_entity_poly.type
_entity_poly.pdbx_seq_one_letter_code
_entity_poly.pdbx_strand_id
1 'polypeptide(L)'
;MSQYSFSYNYDSLNDAFNAVNRKGKMQKRYLSLEYLDAAQNYREMRKELNEILRKKKTERTEEETSHIDHLKQSMKENALQQKALLQEHLNRVSSNILSSSFRFNLTSDASENPQKPVYSIGATAEEFFAMQVLCRNVKTLFKITMSSRDEILSQLKMLLREDKSRYYIIRTDVCNCFESIPHDRLFEYLEGNNLLDVKSKSLLRGLIRKEFESKNLRPVITTPQTGIPRGCAISSLLSEFYLSKIDELIRRTLPGIVFMQDMLMI
;
A
#
# COMPACT_ATOMS: atom_id res chain seq x y z
N MET A 1 -5.61 -8.70 21.94
CA MET A 1 -5.94 -7.97 20.70
C MET A 1 -4.98 -6.81 20.60
N SER A 2 -4.04 -6.83 19.67
CA SER A 2 -3.13 -5.71 19.44
C SER A 2 -4.00 -4.53 18.98
N GLN A 3 -3.99 -3.44 19.74
CA GLN A 3 -4.59 -2.17 19.31
C GLN A 3 -3.81 -1.75 18.06
N TYR A 4 -4.36 -1.98 16.87
CA TYR A 4 -3.83 -1.42 15.66
C TYR A 4 -3.91 0.09 15.77
N SER A 5 -2.79 0.73 16.02
CA SER A 5 -2.69 2.18 15.94
C SER A 5 -2.86 2.56 14.47
N PHE A 6 -3.98 3.18 14.13
CA PHE A 6 -4.27 3.70 12.78
C PHE A 6 -3.56 5.03 12.52
N SER A 7 -2.64 5.43 13.40
CA SER A 7 -1.87 6.65 13.30
C SER A 7 -0.64 6.49 12.39
N TYR A 8 -0.09 7.60 11.93
CA TYR A 8 1.14 7.66 11.14
C TYR A 8 2.39 7.76 12.03
N ASN A 9 2.43 7.00 13.11
CA ASN A 9 3.55 6.94 14.05
C ASN A 9 4.66 6.01 13.55
N TYR A 10 5.77 5.98 14.27
CA TYR A 10 6.92 5.11 13.98
C TYR A 10 6.51 3.65 13.76
N ASP A 11 5.71 3.08 14.65
CA ASP A 11 5.35 1.66 14.58
C ASP A 11 4.60 1.34 13.29
N SER A 12 3.66 2.21 12.90
CA SER A 12 2.91 2.07 11.66
C SER A 12 3.78 2.17 10.42
N LEU A 13 4.76 3.08 10.42
CA LEU A 13 5.71 3.24 9.32
C LEU A 13 6.69 2.07 9.27
N ASN A 14 7.16 1.59 10.41
CA ASN A 14 8.05 0.43 10.51
C ASN A 14 7.36 -0.86 10.02
N ASP A 15 6.09 -1.06 10.35
CA ASP A 15 5.29 -2.15 9.81
C ASP A 15 5.17 -2.06 8.29
N ALA A 16 4.92 -0.86 7.75
CA ALA A 16 4.87 -0.62 6.31
C ALA A 16 6.22 -0.91 5.64
N PHE A 17 7.33 -0.43 6.24
CA PHE A 17 8.68 -0.74 5.80
C PHE A 17 8.92 -2.25 5.74
N ASN A 18 8.64 -2.96 6.84
CA ASN A 18 8.84 -4.40 6.93
C ASN A 18 8.01 -5.17 5.89
N ALA A 19 6.75 -4.77 5.68
CA ALA A 19 5.86 -5.41 4.71
C ALA A 19 6.37 -5.27 3.27
N VAL A 20 6.91 -4.11 2.91
CA VAL A 20 7.45 -3.84 1.57
C VAL A 20 8.83 -4.48 1.40
N ASN A 21 9.68 -4.38 2.43
CA ASN A 21 11.05 -4.90 2.41
C ASN A 21 11.08 -6.43 2.29
N ARG A 22 10.20 -7.15 2.99
CA ARG A 22 10.05 -8.62 2.86
C ARG A 22 9.73 -9.07 1.44
N LYS A 23 9.05 -8.23 0.67
CA LYS A 23 8.72 -8.48 -0.75
C LYS A 23 9.85 -8.07 -1.70
N GLY A 24 10.97 -7.55 -1.19
CA GLY A 24 12.07 -7.03 -2.01
C GLY A 24 11.72 -5.79 -2.83
N LYS A 25 10.63 -5.09 -2.49
CA LYS A 25 10.11 -3.95 -3.26
C LYS A 25 10.48 -2.58 -2.66
N MET A 26 11.26 -2.55 -1.56
CA MET A 26 11.71 -1.31 -0.95
C MET A 26 12.71 -0.60 -1.85
N GLN A 27 12.40 0.63 -2.25
CA GLN A 27 13.28 1.43 -3.09
C GLN A 27 14.23 2.27 -2.23
N LYS A 28 15.50 2.34 -2.65
CA LYS A 28 16.56 3.06 -1.94
C LYS A 28 16.22 4.55 -1.72
N ARG A 29 15.55 5.19 -2.67
CA ARG A 29 15.17 6.63 -2.60
C ARG A 29 14.27 7.00 -1.40
N TYR A 30 13.64 6.02 -0.76
CA TYR A 30 12.77 6.23 0.40
C TYR A 30 13.49 6.04 1.74
N LEU A 31 14.80 5.81 1.72
CA LEU A 31 15.62 5.54 2.90
C LEU A 31 16.73 6.59 3.01
N SER A 32 17.21 6.82 4.23
CA SER A 32 18.33 7.72 4.44
C SER A 32 19.64 7.15 3.88
N LEU A 33 20.56 8.02 3.49
CA LEU A 33 21.87 7.61 2.96
C LEU A 33 22.67 6.85 4.02
N GLU A 34 22.62 7.30 5.26
CA GLU A 34 23.34 6.68 6.39
C GLU A 34 22.86 5.23 6.62
N TYR A 35 21.54 5.00 6.51
CA TYR A 35 21.00 3.63 6.59
C TYR A 35 21.45 2.77 5.41
N LEU A 36 21.47 3.33 4.22
CA LEU A 36 21.88 2.62 3.00
C LEU A 36 23.36 2.24 3.05
N ASP A 37 24.21 3.14 3.55
CA ASP A 37 25.66 2.89 3.73
C ASP A 37 25.90 1.81 4.78
N ALA A 38 25.22 1.89 5.93
CA ALA A 38 25.31 0.84 6.94
C ALA A 38 24.80 -0.53 6.42
N ALA A 39 23.74 -0.53 5.61
CA ALA A 39 23.24 -1.75 5.00
C ALA A 39 24.19 -2.31 3.93
N GLN A 40 24.92 -1.47 3.22
CA GLN A 40 25.95 -1.88 2.27
C GLN A 40 27.13 -2.50 3.01
N ASN A 41 27.67 -1.84 4.05
CA ASN A 41 28.76 -2.35 4.87
C ASN A 41 28.43 -3.72 5.48
N TYR A 42 27.19 -3.91 5.93
CA TYR A 42 26.72 -5.22 6.43
C TYR A 42 26.79 -6.31 5.35
N ARG A 43 26.41 -5.98 4.12
CA ARG A 43 26.46 -6.94 3.00
C ARG A 43 27.89 -7.33 2.64
N GLU A 44 28.81 -6.38 2.69
CA GLU A 44 30.24 -6.59 2.43
C GLU A 44 30.85 -7.50 3.49
N MET A 45 30.67 -7.18 4.78
CA MET A 45 31.09 -8.06 5.89
C MET A 45 30.49 -9.45 5.79
N ARG A 46 29.21 -9.58 5.41
CA ARG A 46 28.56 -10.86 5.22
C ARG A 46 29.14 -11.65 4.05
N LYS A 47 29.50 -10.98 2.98
CA LYS A 47 30.14 -11.60 1.81
C LYS A 47 31.52 -12.15 2.21
N GLU A 48 32.33 -11.34 2.87
CA GLU A 48 33.65 -11.71 3.37
C GLU A 48 33.55 -12.91 4.34
N LEU A 49 32.64 -12.85 5.31
CA LEU A 49 32.41 -13.95 6.23
C LEU A 49 32.05 -15.24 5.49
N ASN A 50 31.16 -15.17 4.48
CA ASN A 50 30.74 -16.34 3.71
C ASN A 50 31.90 -16.92 2.87
N GLU A 51 32.82 -16.08 2.37
CA GLU A 51 33.99 -16.55 1.64
C GLU A 51 34.94 -17.36 2.55
N ILE A 52 35.18 -16.90 3.77
CA ILE A 52 35.99 -17.64 4.75
C ILE A 52 35.27 -18.93 5.20
N LEU A 53 33.94 -18.87 5.39
CA LEU A 53 33.15 -20.04 5.83
C LEU A 53 33.04 -21.15 4.77
N ARG A 54 33.34 -20.90 3.50
CA ARG A 54 33.42 -21.95 2.45
C ARG A 54 34.54 -22.94 2.70
N LYS A 55 35.64 -22.54 3.39
CA LYS A 55 36.70 -23.44 3.82
C LYS A 55 36.19 -24.36 4.94
N LYS A 56 36.58 -25.62 4.93
CA LYS A 56 36.27 -26.53 6.04
C LYS A 56 36.88 -26.03 7.34
N LYS A 57 36.23 -26.26 8.46
CA LYS A 57 36.69 -25.78 9.77
C LYS A 57 38.12 -26.21 10.11
N THR A 58 38.52 -27.42 9.67
CA THR A 58 39.86 -27.98 9.87
C THR A 58 40.95 -27.36 8.98
N GLU A 59 40.57 -26.62 7.95
CA GLU A 59 41.46 -25.98 6.98
C GLU A 59 41.66 -24.51 7.25
N ARG A 60 40.95 -23.93 8.27
CA ARG A 60 41.05 -22.52 8.64
C ARG A 60 42.21 -22.29 9.57
N THR A 61 42.94 -21.20 9.33
CA THR A 61 43.99 -20.74 10.21
C THR A 61 43.44 -20.16 11.51
N GLU A 62 44.26 -19.98 12.55
CA GLU A 62 43.87 -19.30 13.79
C GLU A 62 43.52 -17.84 13.52
N GLU A 63 44.23 -17.18 12.59
CA GLU A 63 43.94 -15.82 12.17
C GLU A 63 42.57 -15.71 11.50
N GLU A 64 42.22 -16.65 10.60
CA GLU A 64 40.90 -16.71 9.96
C GLU A 64 39.78 -16.94 10.97
N THR A 65 40.04 -17.74 11.99
CA THR A 65 39.05 -18.00 13.05
C THR A 65 38.83 -16.77 13.91
N SER A 66 39.90 -16.06 14.31
CA SER A 66 39.81 -14.77 15.02
C SER A 66 39.10 -13.70 14.18
N HIS A 67 39.37 -13.67 12.88
CA HIS A 67 38.74 -12.72 11.94
C HIS A 67 37.23 -13.01 11.79
N ILE A 68 36.82 -14.27 11.77
CA ILE A 68 35.39 -14.67 11.78
C ILE A 68 34.67 -14.09 12.99
N ASP A 69 35.28 -14.18 14.16
CA ASP A 69 34.63 -13.69 15.40
C ASP A 69 34.58 -12.15 15.42
N HIS A 70 35.60 -11.48 14.93
CA HIS A 70 35.60 -10.03 14.74
C HIS A 70 34.50 -9.61 13.74
N LEU A 71 34.38 -10.26 12.59
CA LEU A 71 33.34 -9.97 11.59
C LEU A 71 31.93 -10.16 12.18
N LYS A 72 31.70 -11.24 12.93
CA LYS A 72 30.40 -11.47 13.58
C LYS A 72 30.05 -10.37 14.59
N GLN A 73 31.03 -9.92 15.39
CA GLN A 73 30.84 -8.84 16.33
C GLN A 73 30.53 -7.52 15.61
N SER A 74 31.32 -7.17 14.60
CA SER A 74 31.11 -5.96 13.78
C SER A 74 29.77 -5.99 13.07
N MET A 75 29.34 -7.15 12.54
CA MET A 75 28.00 -7.30 11.94
C MET A 75 26.89 -7.09 12.96
N LYS A 76 27.03 -7.55 14.20
CA LYS A 76 26.06 -7.33 15.27
C LYS A 76 25.94 -5.85 15.63
N GLU A 77 27.05 -5.16 15.76
CA GLU A 77 27.09 -3.72 16.01
C GLU A 77 26.47 -2.92 14.85
N ASN A 78 26.84 -3.27 13.63
CA ASN A 78 26.25 -2.65 12.43
C ASN A 78 24.73 -2.89 12.34
N ALA A 79 24.23 -4.08 12.67
CA ALA A 79 22.80 -4.35 12.70
C ALA A 79 22.05 -3.48 13.73
N LEU A 80 22.64 -3.23 14.90
CA LEU A 80 22.09 -2.29 15.88
C LEU A 80 22.09 -0.86 15.37
N GLN A 81 23.18 -0.45 14.72
CA GLN A 81 23.30 0.86 14.07
C GLN A 81 22.23 1.04 12.99
N GLN A 82 22.06 0.06 12.10
CA GLN A 82 21.01 0.10 11.06
C GLN A 82 19.62 0.29 11.67
N LYS A 83 19.32 -0.42 12.76
CA LYS A 83 18.04 -0.29 13.45
C LYS A 83 17.83 1.12 14.00
N ALA A 84 18.86 1.71 14.62
CA ALA A 84 18.80 3.07 15.15
C ALA A 84 18.61 4.12 14.04
N LEU A 85 19.37 4.00 12.96
CA LEU A 85 19.29 4.90 11.79
C LEU A 85 17.90 4.82 11.11
N LEU A 86 17.36 3.61 10.97
CA LEU A 86 16.02 3.41 10.43
C LEU A 86 14.97 4.05 11.35
N GLN A 87 15.10 3.86 12.67
CA GLN A 87 14.16 4.45 13.65
C GLN A 87 14.17 5.96 13.58
N GLU A 88 15.35 6.58 13.53
CA GLU A 88 15.51 8.02 13.40
C GLU A 88 14.87 8.55 12.11
N HIS A 89 15.18 7.89 10.98
CA HIS A 89 14.60 8.23 9.69
C HIS A 89 13.07 8.15 9.70
N LEU A 90 12.49 7.04 10.17
CA LEU A 90 11.04 6.86 10.21
C LEU A 90 10.35 7.81 11.19
N ASN A 91 10.99 8.18 12.30
CA ASN A 91 10.47 9.20 13.20
C ASN A 91 10.40 10.58 12.54
N ARG A 92 11.44 10.97 11.78
CA ARG A 92 11.44 12.20 11.00
C ARG A 92 10.34 12.20 9.93
N VAL A 93 10.21 11.11 9.18
CA VAL A 93 9.16 10.93 8.16
C VAL A 93 7.76 11.00 8.82
N SER A 94 7.58 10.35 9.97
CA SER A 94 6.33 10.40 10.76
C SER A 94 5.96 11.83 11.15
N SER A 95 6.91 12.59 11.69
CA SER A 95 6.70 13.98 12.09
C SER A 95 6.29 14.86 10.90
N ASN A 96 6.91 14.66 9.75
CA ASN A 96 6.58 15.37 8.52
C ASN A 96 5.17 15.02 8.03
N ILE A 97 4.79 13.75 8.03
CA ILE A 97 3.44 13.31 7.64
C ILE A 97 2.38 13.90 8.58
N LEU A 98 2.64 13.94 9.88
CA LEU A 98 1.69 14.47 10.87
C LEU A 98 1.56 15.99 10.82
N SER A 99 2.49 16.68 10.19
CA SER A 99 2.40 18.15 10.04
C SER A 99 1.08 18.55 9.36
N SER A 100 0.56 19.73 9.69
CA SER A 100 -0.66 20.27 9.10
C SER A 100 -0.49 20.62 7.62
N SER A 101 0.74 20.87 7.18
CA SER A 101 1.08 21.21 5.80
C SER A 101 1.21 20.02 4.87
N PHE A 102 1.42 18.81 5.40
CA PHE A 102 1.62 17.62 4.56
C PHE A 102 0.37 17.30 3.75
N ARG A 103 0.56 17.19 2.43
CA ARG A 103 -0.42 16.74 1.43
C ARG A 103 0.27 15.81 0.45
N PHE A 104 -0.50 14.94 -0.20
CA PHE A 104 0.00 14.20 -1.34
C PHE A 104 0.14 15.12 -2.54
N ASN A 105 1.24 15.00 -3.26
CA ASN A 105 1.43 15.64 -4.55
C ASN A 105 1.05 14.63 -5.65
N LEU A 106 -0.08 14.88 -6.32
CA LEU A 106 -0.49 14.07 -7.46
C LEU A 106 0.16 14.62 -8.73
N THR A 107 0.86 13.77 -9.43
CA THR A 107 1.31 14.05 -10.79
C THR A 107 0.44 13.27 -11.77
N SER A 108 -0.10 13.93 -12.78
CA SER A 108 -0.91 13.31 -13.81
C SER A 108 -0.11 13.09 -15.07
N ASP A 109 -0.23 11.90 -15.66
CA ASP A 109 0.24 11.58 -16.99
C ASP A 109 -0.96 11.33 -17.90
N ALA A 110 -1.11 12.18 -18.91
CA ALA A 110 -2.16 12.10 -19.92
C ALA A 110 -1.61 11.76 -21.31
N SER A 111 -0.34 11.33 -21.40
CA SER A 111 0.36 11.08 -22.67
C SER A 111 -0.30 10.00 -23.52
N GLU A 112 -0.82 8.93 -22.87
CA GLU A 112 -1.49 7.84 -23.58
C GLU A 112 -2.96 8.12 -23.85
N ASN A 113 -3.67 8.72 -22.90
CA ASN A 113 -5.09 9.02 -23.05
C ASN A 113 -5.46 10.29 -22.28
N PRO A 114 -5.60 11.44 -22.96
CA PRO A 114 -5.95 12.71 -22.31
C PRO A 114 -7.29 12.70 -21.56
N GLN A 115 -8.23 11.84 -21.95
CA GLN A 115 -9.53 11.71 -21.29
C GLN A 115 -9.48 10.85 -20.03
N LYS A 116 -8.45 10.04 -19.87
CA LYS A 116 -8.26 9.10 -18.74
C LYS A 116 -6.84 9.19 -18.19
N PRO A 117 -6.46 10.32 -17.56
CA PRO A 117 -5.12 10.50 -17.04
C PRO A 117 -4.81 9.49 -15.96
N VAL A 118 -3.57 9.01 -15.96
CA VAL A 118 -3.03 8.17 -14.89
C VAL A 118 -2.32 9.07 -13.88
N TYR A 119 -2.58 8.85 -12.60
CA TYR A 119 -2.01 9.62 -11.51
C TYR A 119 -0.94 8.81 -10.77
N SER A 120 0.15 9.45 -10.41
CA SER A 120 1.19 8.87 -9.59
C SER A 120 1.46 9.69 -8.33
N ILE A 121 1.83 8.99 -7.26
CA ILE A 121 2.20 9.53 -5.95
C ILE A 121 3.40 8.72 -5.46
N GLY A 122 4.17 9.30 -4.56
CA GLY A 122 5.28 8.61 -3.91
C GLY A 122 6.64 9.03 -4.47
N ALA A 123 6.78 10.31 -4.80
CA ALA A 123 8.07 10.89 -5.14
C ALA A 123 8.99 10.97 -3.90
N THR A 124 8.42 11.19 -2.71
CA THR A 124 9.13 11.32 -1.44
C THR A 124 8.90 10.14 -0.51
N ALA A 125 9.74 10.01 0.52
CA ALA A 125 9.55 8.98 1.56
C ALA A 125 8.23 9.18 2.32
N GLU A 126 7.89 10.42 2.63
CA GLU A 126 6.66 10.79 3.33
C GLU A 126 5.43 10.32 2.54
N GLU A 127 5.37 10.61 1.24
CA GLU A 127 4.26 10.20 0.38
C GLU A 127 4.17 8.68 0.27
N PHE A 128 5.32 8.02 0.09
CA PHE A 128 5.36 6.57 0.01
C PHE A 128 4.83 5.92 1.29
N PHE A 129 5.39 6.27 2.45
CA PHE A 129 4.98 5.67 3.71
C PHE A 129 3.56 6.06 4.11
N ALA A 130 3.16 7.32 3.89
CA ALA A 130 1.79 7.75 4.15
C ALA A 130 0.78 6.94 3.32
N MET A 131 1.05 6.69 2.04
CA MET A 131 0.21 5.87 1.17
C MET A 131 0.13 4.42 1.64
N GLN A 132 1.26 3.81 2.04
CA GLN A 132 1.26 2.42 2.55
C GLN A 132 0.42 2.29 3.82
N VAL A 133 0.57 3.23 4.76
CA VAL A 133 -0.22 3.26 6.01
C VAL A 133 -1.70 3.51 5.70
N LEU A 134 -2.02 4.47 4.83
CA LEU A 134 -3.39 4.79 4.43
C LEU A 134 -4.10 3.60 3.80
N CYS A 135 -3.46 2.93 2.85
CA CYS A 135 -3.99 1.72 2.22
C CYS A 135 -4.25 0.61 3.25
N ARG A 136 -3.32 0.40 4.18
CA ARG A 136 -3.49 -0.58 5.26
C ARG A 136 -4.66 -0.22 6.16
N ASN A 137 -4.76 1.04 6.58
CA ASN A 137 -5.83 1.52 7.44
C ASN A 137 -7.20 1.32 6.79
N VAL A 138 -7.37 1.78 5.55
CA VAL A 138 -8.61 1.60 4.78
C VAL A 138 -8.95 0.12 4.62
N LYS A 139 -7.99 -0.69 4.19
CA LYS A 139 -8.20 -2.13 4.00
C LYS A 139 -8.64 -2.83 5.28
N THR A 140 -8.00 -2.52 6.41
CA THR A 140 -8.27 -3.17 7.71
C THR A 140 -9.59 -2.71 8.31
N LEU A 141 -9.85 -1.40 8.32
CA LEU A 141 -11.06 -0.83 8.92
C LEU A 141 -12.34 -1.24 8.20
N PHE A 142 -12.29 -1.24 6.87
CA PHE A 142 -13.45 -1.60 6.05
C PHE A 142 -13.47 -3.08 5.66
N LYS A 143 -12.51 -3.88 6.17
CA LYS A 143 -12.40 -5.32 5.90
C LYS A 143 -12.43 -5.66 4.41
N ILE A 144 -11.75 -4.83 3.61
CA ILE A 144 -11.74 -4.99 2.15
C ILE A 144 -10.92 -6.23 1.81
N THR A 145 -11.55 -7.19 1.16
CA THR A 145 -10.92 -8.40 0.63
C THR A 145 -10.85 -8.29 -0.89
N MET A 146 -9.66 -8.38 -1.44
CA MET A 146 -9.47 -8.41 -2.89
C MET A 146 -9.21 -9.87 -3.29
N SER A 147 -10.16 -10.47 -3.96
CA SER A 147 -10.01 -11.83 -4.50
C SER A 147 -9.20 -11.79 -5.79
N SER A 148 -8.33 -12.77 -5.98
CA SER A 148 -7.63 -12.91 -7.25
C SER A 148 -8.58 -13.47 -8.32
N ARG A 149 -8.30 -13.16 -9.60
CA ARG A 149 -9.07 -13.72 -10.72
C ARG A 149 -9.12 -15.25 -10.68
N ASP A 150 -8.01 -15.88 -10.32
CA ASP A 150 -7.91 -17.34 -10.26
C ASP A 150 -8.75 -17.94 -9.13
N GLU A 151 -8.82 -17.26 -7.99
CA GLU A 151 -9.71 -17.64 -6.88
C GLU A 151 -11.17 -17.55 -7.29
N ILE A 152 -11.58 -16.43 -7.92
CA ILE A 152 -12.96 -16.24 -8.41
C ILE A 152 -13.33 -17.32 -9.42
N LEU A 153 -12.48 -17.57 -10.41
CA LEU A 153 -12.72 -18.60 -11.41
C LEU A 153 -12.74 -20.01 -10.82
N SER A 154 -11.95 -20.28 -9.80
CA SER A 154 -11.92 -21.57 -9.10
C SER A 154 -13.21 -21.79 -8.32
N GLN A 155 -13.69 -20.77 -7.59
CA GLN A 155 -14.96 -20.83 -6.88
C GLN A 155 -16.14 -21.01 -7.83
N LEU A 156 -16.16 -20.27 -8.94
CA LEU A 156 -17.21 -20.41 -9.94
C LEU A 156 -17.22 -21.81 -10.56
N LYS A 157 -16.04 -22.35 -10.92
CA LYS A 157 -15.93 -23.73 -11.46
C LYS A 157 -16.42 -24.77 -10.46
N MET A 158 -16.11 -24.61 -9.17
CA MET A 158 -16.58 -25.50 -8.11
C MET A 158 -18.11 -25.49 -8.00
N LEU A 159 -18.69 -24.30 -7.94
CA LEU A 159 -20.15 -24.12 -7.88
C LEU A 159 -20.85 -24.78 -9.08
N LEU A 160 -20.37 -24.54 -10.31
CA LEU A 160 -20.95 -25.10 -11.53
C LEU A 160 -20.83 -26.63 -11.64
N ARG A 161 -19.88 -27.24 -10.92
CA ARG A 161 -19.72 -28.71 -10.87
C ARG A 161 -20.62 -29.36 -9.84
N GLU A 162 -20.83 -28.71 -8.70
CA GLU A 162 -21.57 -29.26 -7.57
C GLU A 162 -23.07 -29.03 -7.70
N ASP A 163 -23.49 -27.88 -8.19
CA ASP A 163 -24.89 -27.52 -8.37
C ASP A 163 -25.39 -27.93 -9.77
N LYS A 164 -26.32 -28.86 -9.82
CA LYS A 164 -26.98 -29.35 -11.04
C LYS A 164 -28.30 -28.62 -11.34
N SER A 165 -28.66 -27.62 -10.55
CA SER A 165 -29.86 -26.82 -10.78
C SER A 165 -29.75 -25.96 -12.04
N ARG A 166 -30.87 -25.47 -12.53
CA ARG A 166 -30.88 -24.52 -13.65
C ARG A 166 -30.52 -23.13 -13.11
N TYR A 167 -29.54 -22.50 -13.72
CA TYR A 167 -29.08 -21.16 -13.36
C TYR A 167 -28.85 -20.28 -14.60
N TYR A 168 -28.86 -18.98 -14.38
CA TYR A 168 -28.48 -17.98 -15.36
C TYR A 168 -27.16 -17.36 -14.94
N ILE A 169 -26.28 -17.12 -15.92
CA ILE A 169 -25.03 -16.38 -15.70
C ILE A 169 -25.20 -15.01 -16.32
N ILE A 170 -25.08 -13.97 -15.50
CA ILE A 170 -25.10 -12.58 -15.93
C ILE A 170 -23.70 -12.02 -15.76
N ARG A 171 -23.11 -11.54 -16.85
CA ARG A 171 -21.84 -10.79 -16.81
C ARG A 171 -22.12 -9.35 -17.18
N THR A 172 -21.72 -8.45 -16.30
CA THR A 172 -21.82 -7.01 -16.52
C THR A 172 -20.43 -6.36 -16.39
N ASP A 173 -20.28 -5.18 -16.95
CA ASP A 173 -19.08 -4.35 -16.82
C ASP A 173 -19.49 -2.94 -16.40
N VAL A 174 -18.69 -2.32 -15.53
CA VAL A 174 -18.92 -0.95 -15.07
C VAL A 174 -18.15 0.01 -15.97
N CYS A 175 -18.89 0.73 -16.80
CA CYS A 175 -18.30 1.72 -17.69
C CYS A 175 -17.59 2.84 -16.91
N ASN A 176 -16.30 3.09 -17.19
CA ASN A 176 -15.52 4.13 -16.55
C ASN A 176 -15.57 4.08 -15.00
N CYS A 177 -15.40 2.89 -14.42
CA CYS A 177 -15.60 2.64 -12.99
C CYS A 177 -14.91 3.70 -12.10
N PHE A 178 -13.61 3.96 -12.32
CA PHE A 178 -12.86 4.92 -11.50
C PHE A 178 -13.34 6.36 -11.67
N GLU A 179 -13.76 6.74 -12.86
CA GLU A 179 -14.22 8.09 -13.19
C GLU A 179 -15.67 8.34 -12.75
N SER A 180 -16.46 7.29 -12.55
CA SER A 180 -17.90 7.38 -12.28
C SER A 180 -18.27 7.36 -10.80
N ILE A 181 -17.35 7.01 -9.89
CA ILE A 181 -17.64 6.94 -8.45
C ILE A 181 -18.02 8.31 -7.91
N PRO A 182 -19.26 8.52 -7.39
CA PRO A 182 -19.68 9.80 -6.84
C PRO A 182 -18.99 10.07 -5.50
N HIS A 183 -18.39 11.26 -5.35
CA HIS A 183 -17.66 11.64 -4.14
C HIS A 183 -18.56 11.65 -2.90
N ASP A 184 -19.77 12.21 -3.00
CA ASP A 184 -20.68 12.33 -1.86
C ASP A 184 -21.02 10.96 -1.26
N ARG A 185 -21.35 9.98 -2.12
CA ARG A 185 -21.65 8.62 -1.69
C ARG A 185 -20.42 7.90 -1.12
N LEU A 186 -19.27 8.09 -1.76
CA LEU A 186 -18.02 7.50 -1.28
C LEU A 186 -17.65 8.06 0.10
N PHE A 187 -17.78 9.40 0.31
CA PHE A 187 -17.53 10.01 1.61
C PHE A 187 -18.56 9.59 2.66
N GLU A 188 -19.85 9.50 2.31
CA GLU A 188 -20.88 8.98 3.19
C GLU A 188 -20.50 7.60 3.74
N TYR A 189 -20.04 6.69 2.89
CA TYR A 189 -19.62 5.35 3.30
C TYR A 189 -18.33 5.34 4.13
N LEU A 190 -17.35 6.19 3.78
CA LEU A 190 -16.07 6.28 4.49
C LEU A 190 -16.20 6.95 5.87
N GLU A 191 -17.10 7.93 6.01
CA GLU A 191 -17.23 8.76 7.20
C GLU A 191 -18.31 8.27 8.15
N GLY A 192 -19.30 7.53 7.65
CA GLY A 192 -20.46 7.08 8.42
C GLY A 192 -20.16 6.25 9.67
N ASN A 193 -18.98 5.65 9.74
CA ASN A 193 -18.56 4.81 10.88
C ASN A 193 -17.54 5.47 11.80
N ASN A 194 -17.09 6.69 11.55
CA ASN A 194 -16.09 7.41 12.36
C ASN A 194 -14.79 6.62 12.67
N LEU A 195 -14.48 5.58 11.91
CA LEU A 195 -13.37 4.67 12.17
C LEU A 195 -12.01 5.22 11.73
N LEU A 196 -12.00 6.09 10.72
CA LEU A 196 -10.78 6.71 10.22
C LEU A 196 -10.35 7.89 11.10
N ASP A 197 -9.05 7.98 11.37
CA ASP A 197 -8.45 9.13 12.04
C ASP A 197 -8.53 10.40 11.16
N VAL A 198 -8.38 11.56 11.82
CA VAL A 198 -8.51 12.88 11.16
C VAL A 198 -7.51 13.05 10.02
N LYS A 199 -6.26 12.55 10.19
CA LYS A 199 -5.23 12.68 9.15
C LYS A 199 -5.56 11.83 7.93
N SER A 200 -5.98 10.57 8.14
CA SER A 200 -6.42 9.69 7.06
C SER A 200 -7.62 10.27 6.30
N LYS A 201 -8.61 10.83 7.01
CA LYS A 201 -9.75 11.52 6.36
C LYS A 201 -9.28 12.71 5.52
N SER A 202 -8.39 13.53 6.05
CA SER A 202 -7.82 14.68 5.31
C SER A 202 -7.07 14.25 4.06
N LEU A 203 -6.23 13.23 4.16
CA LEU A 203 -5.46 12.70 3.03
C LEU A 203 -6.37 12.08 1.96
N LEU A 204 -7.38 11.31 2.36
CA LEU A 204 -8.36 10.74 1.42
C LEU A 204 -9.16 11.82 0.69
N ARG A 205 -9.63 12.84 1.41
CA ARG A 205 -10.35 13.96 0.79
C ARG A 205 -9.49 14.66 -0.25
N GLY A 206 -8.23 14.97 0.08
CA GLY A 206 -7.31 15.61 -0.86
C GLY A 206 -7.07 14.75 -2.11
N LEU A 207 -6.90 13.43 -1.94
CA LEU A 207 -6.72 12.50 -3.05
C LEU A 207 -7.96 12.37 -3.93
N ILE A 208 -9.13 12.13 -3.32
CA ILE A 208 -10.38 11.91 -4.05
C ILE A 208 -10.77 13.17 -4.82
N ARG A 209 -10.64 14.35 -4.21
CA ARG A 209 -10.92 15.63 -4.85
C ARG A 209 -9.85 16.06 -5.85
N LYS A 210 -8.74 15.30 -5.95
CA LYS A 210 -7.61 15.62 -6.82
C LYS A 210 -7.09 17.03 -6.56
N GLU A 211 -6.96 17.40 -5.27
CA GLU A 211 -6.37 18.66 -4.87
C GLU A 211 -4.88 18.64 -5.22
N PHE A 212 -4.51 19.38 -6.27
CA PHE A 212 -3.14 19.52 -6.71
C PHE A 212 -2.51 20.73 -6.03
N GLU A 213 -1.26 20.63 -5.62
CA GLU A 213 -0.40 21.80 -5.50
C GLU A 213 0.03 22.28 -6.90
N SER A 214 -0.91 22.75 -7.67
CA SER A 214 -0.59 23.53 -8.86
C SER A 214 -0.17 24.91 -8.39
N LYS A 215 1.09 25.26 -8.64
CA LYS A 215 1.67 26.57 -8.27
C LYS A 215 0.91 27.77 -8.83
N ASN A 216 -0.07 27.57 -9.72
CA ASN A 216 -0.74 28.65 -10.43
C ASN A 216 -2.24 28.46 -10.73
N LEU A 217 -2.91 27.44 -10.26
CA LEU A 217 -4.33 27.25 -10.57
C LEU A 217 -5.13 27.06 -9.27
N ARG A 218 -6.06 27.98 -9.02
CA ARG A 218 -7.11 27.77 -8.02
C ARG A 218 -7.89 26.53 -8.42
N PRO A 219 -8.19 25.60 -7.48
CA PRO A 219 -8.97 24.42 -7.82
C PRO A 219 -10.34 24.87 -8.37
N VAL A 220 -10.61 24.55 -9.63
CA VAL A 220 -11.93 24.72 -10.21
C VAL A 220 -12.79 23.59 -9.65
N ILE A 221 -13.65 23.90 -8.71
CA ILE A 221 -14.65 22.94 -8.20
C ILE A 221 -15.70 22.76 -9.30
N THR A 222 -15.54 21.68 -10.07
CA THR A 222 -16.57 21.26 -11.02
C THR A 222 -17.56 20.33 -10.31
N THR A 223 -18.82 20.64 -10.40
CA THR A 223 -19.94 19.79 -9.92
C THR A 223 -20.59 19.06 -11.10
N PRO A 224 -21.02 17.81 -10.95
CA PRO A 224 -20.86 16.92 -9.79
C PRO A 224 -19.45 16.39 -9.63
N GLN A 225 -18.99 16.30 -8.39
CA GLN A 225 -17.68 15.76 -8.10
C GLN A 225 -17.73 14.22 -8.20
N THR A 226 -17.10 13.68 -9.20
CA THR A 226 -17.01 12.24 -9.43
C THR A 226 -15.58 11.81 -9.74
N GLY A 227 -15.29 10.54 -9.54
CA GLY A 227 -14.07 9.88 -9.95
C GLY A 227 -12.95 9.92 -8.91
N ILE A 228 -12.22 8.82 -8.86
CA ILE A 228 -11.03 8.65 -8.04
C ILE A 228 -9.78 8.59 -8.93
N PRO A 229 -8.60 9.00 -8.43
CA PRO A 229 -7.39 9.10 -9.26
C PRO A 229 -6.91 7.72 -9.72
N ARG A 230 -7.01 7.41 -11.00
CA ARG A 230 -6.51 6.17 -11.61
C ARG A 230 -4.99 6.06 -11.41
N GLY A 231 -4.47 4.85 -11.16
CA GLY A 231 -3.03 4.59 -10.99
C GLY A 231 -2.53 4.70 -9.55
N CYS A 232 -3.28 5.33 -8.63
CA CYS A 232 -2.91 5.37 -7.22
C CYS A 232 -3.22 4.04 -6.52
N ALA A 233 -2.32 3.60 -5.62
CA ALA A 233 -2.48 2.34 -4.90
C ALA A 233 -3.79 2.24 -4.08
N ILE A 234 -4.30 3.37 -3.59
CA ILE A 234 -5.53 3.43 -2.81
C ILE A 234 -6.80 3.28 -3.68
N SER A 235 -6.72 3.59 -4.98
CA SER A 235 -7.89 3.67 -5.84
C SER A 235 -8.57 2.34 -6.06
N SER A 236 -7.80 1.26 -6.21
CA SER A 236 -8.35 -0.10 -6.28
C SER A 236 -9.10 -0.47 -4.99
N LEU A 237 -8.57 -0.08 -3.82
CA LEU A 237 -9.25 -0.34 -2.53
C LEU A 237 -10.54 0.47 -2.40
N LEU A 238 -10.54 1.73 -2.82
CA LEU A 238 -11.73 2.58 -2.77
C LEU A 238 -12.80 2.10 -3.75
N SER A 239 -12.40 1.66 -4.94
CA SER A 239 -13.30 1.08 -5.92
C SER A 239 -13.94 -0.20 -5.41
N GLU A 240 -13.15 -1.14 -4.89
CA GLU A 240 -13.63 -2.39 -4.29
C GLU A 240 -14.59 -2.11 -3.12
N PHE A 241 -14.21 -1.18 -2.25
CA PHE A 241 -15.06 -0.76 -1.14
C PHE A 241 -16.40 -0.20 -1.62
N TYR A 242 -16.39 0.66 -2.64
CA TYR A 242 -17.61 1.25 -3.19
C TYR A 242 -18.49 0.18 -3.86
N LEU A 243 -17.91 -0.69 -4.69
CA LEU A 243 -18.62 -1.76 -5.38
C LEU A 243 -19.20 -2.77 -4.38
N SER A 244 -18.49 -3.10 -3.30
CA SER A 244 -19.00 -3.99 -2.27
C SER A 244 -20.32 -3.49 -1.63
N LYS A 245 -20.55 -2.16 -1.61
CA LYS A 245 -21.82 -1.58 -1.16
C LYS A 245 -22.95 -1.75 -2.17
N ILE A 246 -22.60 -1.69 -3.45
CA ILE A 246 -23.55 -1.99 -4.53
C ILE A 246 -23.92 -3.47 -4.51
N ASP A 247 -22.94 -4.36 -4.33
CA ASP A 247 -23.17 -5.80 -4.20
C ASP A 247 -24.10 -6.14 -3.03
N GLU A 248 -23.87 -5.50 -1.89
CA GLU A 248 -24.73 -5.66 -0.72
C GLU A 248 -26.17 -5.25 -1.02
N LEU A 249 -26.36 -4.14 -1.74
CA LEU A 249 -27.68 -3.69 -2.16
C LEU A 249 -28.33 -4.66 -3.15
N ILE A 250 -27.59 -5.13 -4.16
CA ILE A 250 -28.09 -6.06 -5.16
C ILE A 250 -28.52 -7.39 -4.50
N ARG A 251 -27.69 -7.95 -3.61
CA ARG A 251 -28.03 -9.19 -2.87
C ARG A 251 -29.27 -9.06 -2.03
N ARG A 252 -29.50 -7.89 -1.42
CA ARG A 252 -30.73 -7.62 -0.64
C ARG A 252 -31.96 -7.50 -1.53
N THR A 253 -31.79 -6.98 -2.76
CA THR A 253 -32.92 -6.73 -3.67
C THR A 253 -33.27 -7.95 -4.51
N LEU A 254 -32.30 -8.81 -4.80
CA LEU A 254 -32.46 -10.00 -5.62
C LEU A 254 -32.10 -11.27 -4.83
N PRO A 255 -33.08 -11.87 -4.12
CA PRO A 255 -32.82 -13.00 -3.21
C PRO A 255 -32.40 -14.31 -3.90
N GLY A 256 -32.49 -14.39 -5.24
CA GLY A 256 -32.10 -15.58 -6.02
C GLY A 256 -30.62 -15.62 -6.41
N ILE A 257 -29.80 -14.66 -6.00
CA ILE A 257 -28.37 -14.64 -6.35
C ILE A 257 -27.59 -15.66 -5.49
N VAL A 258 -27.07 -16.69 -6.13
CA VAL A 258 -26.26 -17.75 -5.49
C VAL A 258 -24.78 -17.33 -5.42
N PHE A 259 -24.26 -16.70 -6.47
CA PHE A 259 -22.86 -16.25 -6.56
C PHE A 259 -22.80 -14.88 -7.20
N MET A 260 -22.05 -13.99 -6.59
CA MET A 260 -21.78 -12.65 -7.11
C MET A 260 -20.36 -12.26 -6.68
N GLN A 261 -19.57 -11.84 -7.64
CA GLN A 261 -18.19 -11.46 -7.39
C GLN A 261 -17.75 -10.39 -8.39
N ASP A 262 -17.10 -9.34 -7.87
CA ASP A 262 -16.43 -8.34 -8.68
C ASP A 262 -15.06 -8.79 -9.13
N MET A 263 -14.76 -8.53 -10.38
CA MET A 263 -13.46 -8.78 -10.95
C MET A 263 -12.92 -7.44 -11.49
N LEU A 264 -12.24 -6.70 -10.63
CA LEU A 264 -11.52 -5.50 -11.06
C LEU A 264 -10.35 -5.93 -11.96
N MET A 265 -10.42 -5.61 -13.24
CA MET A 265 -9.26 -5.68 -14.12
C MET A 265 -8.41 -4.43 -13.88
N ILE A 266 -7.33 -4.62 -13.13
CA ILE A 266 -6.31 -3.60 -12.85
C ILE A 266 -5.26 -3.65 -13.95
#